data_1de90b496444443cdef00bc7a05a84ea
#
_entry.id   1de90b496444443cdef00bc7a05a84ea
#
_cell.length_a   1.000
_cell.length_b   1.000
_cell.length_c   1.000
_cell.angle_alpha   90.00
_cell.angle_beta   90.00
_cell.angle_gamma   90.00
#
_symmetry.space_group_name_H-M   'P 1'
#
loop_
_entity.id
_entity.type
_entity.pdbx_description
1 polymer ?
#
loop_
_entity_poly.entity_id
_entity_poly.type
_entity_poly.pdbx_seq_one_letter_code
_entity_poly.pdbx_strand_id
1 'polypeptide(L)'
;LAGSSFAVQAKMVHRPVEWGQDGTHFRSVLVYDDASSAKRPGLVMVPNWYGVNDAAVKKAETIAGKDYVILLTDMYGEKVRPTSNAQAQASVKPLYGDRALMRKRINLALDQLKAQAANAPLDTAKLAAIGFCFGGSAVLDLARSGADVAAVVSFHGGLETDDPALAKDIKARVLAMNCADDKG
;
A
#
# COMPACT_ATOMS: atom_id res chain seq x y z
N LEU A 1 45.31 -14.39 -11.37
CA LEU A 1 44.62 -13.29 -10.67
C LEU A 1 43.24 -13.76 -10.33
N ALA A 2 43.02 -14.21 -9.08
CA ALA A 2 41.71 -14.59 -8.57
C ALA A 2 40.93 -13.31 -8.23
N GLY A 3 39.90 -12.99 -9.01
CA GLY A 3 38.98 -11.91 -8.71
C GLY A 3 38.08 -12.30 -7.54
N SER A 4 38.30 -11.68 -6.38
CA SER A 4 37.41 -11.80 -5.24
C SER A 4 36.09 -11.11 -5.61
N SER A 5 35.05 -11.89 -5.94
CA SER A 5 33.67 -11.39 -6.02
C SER A 5 33.24 -11.05 -4.60
N PHE A 6 33.23 -9.78 -4.23
CA PHE A 6 32.54 -9.34 -3.04
C PHE A 6 31.05 -9.54 -3.30
N ALA A 7 30.46 -10.52 -2.66
CA ALA A 7 29.00 -10.63 -2.60
C ALA A 7 28.48 -9.37 -1.88
N VAL A 8 27.83 -8.48 -2.61
CA VAL A 8 27.09 -7.37 -2.00
C VAL A 8 25.97 -8.01 -1.17
N GLN A 9 26.07 -7.87 0.14
CA GLN A 9 25.04 -8.38 1.03
C GLN A 9 23.79 -7.52 0.83
N ALA A 10 22.73 -8.15 0.34
CA ALA A 10 21.43 -7.53 0.17
C ALA A 10 20.99 -6.82 1.46
N LYS A 11 20.57 -5.57 1.35
CA LYS A 11 20.06 -4.78 2.46
C LYS A 11 18.66 -4.27 2.11
N MET A 12 17.73 -4.52 3.02
CA MET A 12 16.40 -3.95 2.90
C MET A 12 16.46 -2.45 3.17
N VAL A 13 16.05 -1.65 2.18
CA VAL A 13 15.94 -0.20 2.29
C VAL A 13 14.60 0.16 2.91
N HIS A 14 14.62 1.07 3.88
CA HIS A 14 13.44 1.74 4.44
C HIS A 14 13.62 3.24 4.25
N ARG A 15 12.86 3.83 3.34
CA ARG A 15 12.96 5.26 3.07
C ARG A 15 11.61 5.94 3.32
N PRO A 16 11.54 6.99 4.15
CA PRO A 16 10.32 7.75 4.31
C PRO A 16 9.93 8.43 3.00
N VAL A 17 8.64 8.40 2.70
CA VAL A 17 8.01 9.12 1.59
C VAL A 17 6.96 10.04 2.19
N GLU A 18 7.24 11.34 2.16
CA GLU A 18 6.40 12.36 2.74
C GLU A 18 5.55 13.01 1.65
N TRP A 19 4.28 13.23 1.95
CA TRP A 19 3.32 13.84 1.05
C TRP A 19 2.19 14.50 1.83
N GLY A 20 1.37 15.29 1.15
CA GLY A 20 0.31 16.05 1.81
C GLY A 20 -1.00 16.05 1.03
N GLN A 21 -2.11 16.22 1.74
CA GLN A 21 -3.44 16.40 1.19
C GLN A 21 -4.32 17.18 2.16
N ASP A 22 -4.89 18.27 1.69
CA ASP A 22 -5.88 19.09 2.43
C ASP A 22 -5.40 19.43 3.87
N GLY A 23 -4.13 19.87 4.01
CA GLY A 23 -3.52 20.22 5.29
C GLY A 23 -3.08 19.03 6.16
N THR A 24 -3.33 17.79 5.74
CA THR A 24 -2.81 16.60 6.40
C THR A 24 -1.47 16.22 5.80
N HIS A 25 -0.47 16.00 6.63
CA HIS A 25 0.85 15.50 6.25
C HIS A 25 0.93 14.00 6.52
N PHE A 26 1.40 13.25 5.52
CA PHE A 26 1.52 11.79 5.56
C PHE A 26 2.98 11.37 5.51
N ARG A 27 3.29 10.27 6.18
CA ARG A 27 4.61 9.65 6.13
C ARG A 27 4.49 8.15 5.87
N SER A 28 4.61 7.80 4.61
CA SER A 28 4.68 6.42 4.12
C SER A 28 6.11 5.90 4.17
N VAL A 29 6.30 4.59 3.95
CA VAL A 29 7.63 3.95 3.94
C VAL A 29 7.82 3.21 2.64
N LEU A 30 8.87 3.55 1.89
CA LEU A 30 9.31 2.79 0.72
C LEU A 30 10.22 1.66 1.17
N VAL A 31 9.89 0.42 0.75
CA VAL A 31 10.60 -0.80 1.16
C VAL A 31 11.03 -1.58 -0.08
N TYR A 32 12.30 -1.87 -0.22
CA TYR A 32 12.85 -2.71 -1.28
C TYR A 32 14.25 -3.21 -0.94
N ASP A 33 14.68 -4.28 -1.60
CA ASP A 33 16.04 -4.82 -1.50
C ASP A 33 16.98 -4.07 -2.46
N ASP A 34 18.14 -3.62 -2.00
CA ASP A 34 19.11 -2.84 -2.78
C ASP A 34 20.22 -3.67 -3.46
N ALA A 35 20.14 -5.01 -3.39
CA ALA A 35 21.13 -5.89 -4.02
C ALA A 35 21.16 -5.78 -5.55
N SER A 36 20.10 -5.28 -6.17
CA SER A 36 19.98 -5.15 -7.62
C SER A 36 19.33 -3.82 -8.01
N SER A 37 19.88 -3.20 -9.06
CA SER A 37 19.28 -2.04 -9.72
C SER A 37 18.25 -2.41 -10.79
N ALA A 38 18.02 -3.70 -11.04
CA ALA A 38 17.03 -4.17 -12.00
C ALA A 38 15.63 -3.69 -11.60
N LYS A 39 14.90 -3.14 -12.55
CA LYS A 39 13.54 -2.64 -12.31
C LYS A 39 12.59 -3.78 -11.95
N ARG A 40 11.76 -3.55 -10.94
CA ARG A 40 10.80 -4.51 -10.38
C ARG A 40 9.41 -3.91 -10.30
N PRO A 41 8.37 -4.75 -10.33
CA PRO A 41 7.00 -4.30 -10.09
C PRO A 41 6.86 -3.52 -8.78
N GLY A 42 5.97 -2.53 -8.78
CA GLY A 42 5.64 -1.74 -7.62
C GLY A 42 4.32 -2.15 -6.97
N LEU A 43 4.29 -2.15 -5.65
CA LEU A 43 3.08 -2.39 -4.87
C LEU A 43 2.76 -1.21 -3.96
N VAL A 44 1.54 -0.68 -4.04
CA VAL A 44 0.98 0.07 -2.92
C VAL A 44 0.48 -0.95 -1.90
N MET A 45 0.99 -0.89 -0.69
CA MET A 45 0.55 -1.73 0.43
C MET A 45 -0.18 -0.89 1.46
N VAL A 46 -1.44 -1.20 1.69
CA VAL A 46 -2.22 -0.57 2.75
C VAL A 46 -2.27 -1.51 3.96
N PRO A 47 -1.74 -1.08 5.12
CA PRO A 47 -1.74 -1.89 6.33
C PRO A 47 -3.16 -2.06 6.91
N ASN A 48 -3.26 -2.86 7.96
CA ASN A 48 -4.49 -2.96 8.73
C ASN A 48 -4.80 -1.64 9.47
N TRP A 49 -5.84 -1.63 10.29
CA TRP A 49 -6.33 -0.44 11.00
C TRP A 49 -5.34 0.19 11.99
N TYR A 50 -4.25 -0.50 12.35
CA TYR A 50 -3.17 0.11 13.14
C TYR A 50 -2.24 1.02 12.32
N GLY A 51 -2.40 1.06 11.00
CA GLY A 51 -1.62 1.93 10.13
C GLY A 51 -0.14 1.53 10.02
N VAL A 52 0.68 2.52 9.71
CA VAL A 52 2.14 2.32 9.58
C VAL A 52 2.78 2.16 10.95
N ASN A 53 3.36 0.98 11.18
CA ASN A 53 4.09 0.60 12.39
C ASN A 53 5.16 -0.46 12.06
N ASP A 54 5.97 -0.85 13.03
CA ASP A 54 7.08 -1.79 12.82
C ASP A 54 6.62 -3.15 12.29
N ALA A 55 5.45 -3.65 12.75
CA ALA A 55 4.90 -4.91 12.26
C ALA A 55 4.47 -4.81 10.78
N ALA A 56 3.89 -3.68 10.39
CA ALA A 56 3.54 -3.42 8.99
C ALA A 56 4.79 -3.28 8.11
N VAL A 57 5.83 -2.61 8.59
CA VAL A 57 7.13 -2.52 7.90
C VAL A 57 7.74 -3.90 7.72
N LYS A 58 7.75 -4.73 8.78
CA LYS A 58 8.26 -6.10 8.70
C LYS A 58 7.50 -6.98 7.71
N LYS A 59 6.18 -6.81 7.65
CA LYS A 59 5.34 -7.48 6.64
C LYS A 59 5.70 -7.00 5.22
N ALA A 60 5.88 -5.69 5.03
CA ALA A 60 6.30 -5.14 3.74
C ALA A 60 7.67 -5.68 3.31
N GLU A 61 8.66 -5.81 4.22
CA GLU A 61 9.94 -6.45 3.93
C GLU A 61 9.77 -7.88 3.44
N THR A 62 8.96 -8.66 4.15
CA THR A 62 8.71 -10.07 3.81
C THR A 62 8.10 -10.22 2.43
N ILE A 63 7.15 -9.34 2.08
CA ILE A 63 6.47 -9.37 0.77
C ILE A 63 7.38 -8.81 -0.32
N ALA A 64 8.14 -7.74 -0.04
CA ALA A 64 9.06 -7.14 -1.01
C ALA A 64 10.10 -8.17 -1.46
N GLY A 65 10.72 -8.87 -0.51
CA GLY A 65 11.81 -9.78 -0.83
C GLY A 65 12.78 -9.10 -1.79
N LYS A 66 13.15 -9.83 -2.83
CA LYS A 66 13.96 -9.32 -3.96
C LYS A 66 13.11 -8.91 -5.18
N ASP A 67 11.79 -9.08 -5.11
CA ASP A 67 10.92 -9.09 -6.31
C ASP A 67 10.09 -7.82 -6.46
N TYR A 68 9.87 -7.05 -5.39
CA TYR A 68 8.99 -5.87 -5.43
C TYR A 68 9.63 -4.63 -4.82
N VAL A 69 9.16 -3.47 -5.28
CA VAL A 69 9.29 -2.18 -4.60
C VAL A 69 7.94 -1.86 -3.98
N ILE A 70 7.88 -1.71 -2.65
CA ILE A 70 6.64 -1.51 -1.92
C ILE A 70 6.58 -0.12 -1.31
N LEU A 71 5.49 0.60 -1.53
CA LEU A 71 5.12 1.75 -0.72
C LEU A 71 4.10 1.29 0.34
N LEU A 72 4.57 1.13 1.58
CA LEU A 72 3.69 0.97 2.74
C LEU A 72 3.07 2.33 3.03
N THR A 73 1.78 2.49 2.69
CA THR A 73 1.16 3.81 2.70
C THR A 73 0.55 4.18 4.04
N ASP A 74 0.77 5.43 4.42
CA ASP A 74 0.06 6.10 5.51
C ASP A 74 -1.28 6.64 5.00
N MET A 75 -2.39 6.17 5.58
CA MET A 75 -3.74 6.61 5.21
C MET A 75 -4.34 7.60 6.21
N TYR A 76 -3.69 7.82 7.36
CA TYR A 76 -4.25 8.62 8.45
C TYR A 76 -3.57 9.98 8.61
N GLY A 77 -2.28 10.06 8.33
CA GLY A 77 -1.39 11.17 8.61
C GLY A 77 -0.30 10.80 9.60
N GLU A 78 0.86 11.43 9.49
CA GLU A 78 2.07 11.07 10.25
C GLU A 78 1.90 11.12 11.77
N LYS A 79 0.99 11.97 12.26
CA LYS A 79 0.71 12.15 13.70
C LYS A 79 -0.25 11.11 14.26
N VAL A 80 -0.85 10.28 13.40
CA VAL A 80 -1.86 9.28 13.81
C VAL A 80 -1.22 7.89 13.74
N ARG A 81 -0.83 7.38 14.89
CA ARG A 81 -0.20 6.06 15.05
C ARG A 81 -0.92 5.30 16.17
N PRO A 82 -2.02 4.61 15.84
CA PRO A 82 -2.83 3.90 16.83
C PRO A 82 -2.03 2.82 17.55
N THR A 83 -2.18 2.76 18.89
CA THR A 83 -1.57 1.73 19.74
C THR A 83 -2.60 0.89 20.50
N SER A 84 -3.89 1.20 20.32
CA SER A 84 -5.01 0.45 20.90
C SER A 84 -6.14 0.28 19.89
N ASN A 85 -7.04 -0.70 20.13
CA ASN A 85 -8.22 -0.91 19.28
C ASN A 85 -9.10 0.34 19.20
N ALA A 86 -9.30 1.04 20.32
CA ALA A 86 -10.11 2.25 20.34
C ALA A 86 -9.53 3.36 19.44
N GLN A 87 -8.21 3.55 19.48
CA GLN A 87 -7.51 4.51 18.62
C GLN A 87 -7.57 4.07 17.15
N ALA A 88 -7.38 2.78 16.87
CA ALA A 88 -7.46 2.24 15.52
C ALA A 88 -8.86 2.44 14.92
N GLN A 89 -9.91 2.14 15.71
CA GLN A 89 -11.29 2.37 15.29
C GLN A 89 -11.58 3.85 15.01
N ALA A 90 -11.09 4.75 15.88
CA ALA A 90 -11.23 6.19 15.68
C ALA A 90 -10.51 6.66 14.40
N SER A 91 -9.39 6.03 14.05
CA SER A 91 -8.58 6.39 12.87
C SER A 91 -9.24 5.97 11.55
N VAL A 92 -9.90 4.80 11.51
CA VAL A 92 -10.57 4.32 10.27
C VAL A 92 -11.94 4.97 10.06
N LYS A 93 -12.63 5.39 11.14
CA LYS A 93 -13.99 5.91 11.09
C LYS A 93 -14.20 7.05 10.08
N PRO A 94 -13.34 8.08 10.00
CA PRO A 94 -13.48 9.15 9.01
C PRO A 94 -13.39 8.64 7.57
N LEU A 95 -12.57 7.63 7.31
CA LEU A 95 -12.35 7.09 5.97
C LEU A 95 -13.49 6.16 5.53
N TYR A 96 -14.05 5.38 6.44
CA TYR A 96 -15.26 4.61 6.16
C TYR A 96 -16.50 5.50 6.01
N GLY A 97 -16.54 6.62 6.75
CA GLY A 97 -17.62 7.62 6.66
C GLY A 97 -17.54 8.51 5.40
N ASP A 98 -16.37 8.60 4.78
CA ASP A 98 -16.13 9.34 3.53
C ASP A 98 -15.27 8.48 2.59
N ARG A 99 -15.94 7.65 1.79
CA ARG A 99 -15.28 6.74 0.84
C ARG A 99 -14.61 7.52 -0.30
N ALA A 100 -15.11 8.70 -0.64
CA ALA A 100 -14.46 9.57 -1.63
C ALA A 100 -13.09 10.06 -1.12
N LEU A 101 -13.00 10.43 0.17
CA LEU A 101 -11.74 10.76 0.81
C LEU A 101 -10.77 9.56 0.81
N MET A 102 -11.28 8.35 1.13
CA MET A 102 -10.46 7.13 1.08
C MET A 102 -9.90 6.90 -0.33
N ARG A 103 -10.74 6.98 -1.36
CA ARG A 103 -10.33 6.86 -2.77
C ARG A 103 -9.29 7.92 -3.16
N LYS A 104 -9.49 9.16 -2.73
CA LYS A 104 -8.53 10.24 -3.00
C LYS A 104 -7.16 9.95 -2.39
N ARG A 105 -7.10 9.54 -1.13
CA ARG A 105 -5.84 9.22 -0.43
C ARG A 105 -5.11 8.05 -1.05
N ILE A 106 -5.79 6.96 -1.38
CA ILE A 106 -5.13 5.78 -1.95
C ILE A 106 -4.63 6.05 -3.38
N ASN A 107 -5.33 6.87 -4.18
CA ASN A 107 -4.83 7.30 -5.48
C ASN A 107 -3.59 8.18 -5.36
N LEU A 108 -3.57 9.13 -4.42
CA LEU A 108 -2.37 9.92 -4.13
C LEU A 108 -1.19 9.03 -3.68
N ALA A 109 -1.44 8.00 -2.87
CA ALA A 109 -0.41 7.05 -2.50
C ALA A 109 0.15 6.29 -3.73
N LEU A 110 -0.69 5.92 -4.69
CA LEU A 110 -0.25 5.33 -5.96
C LEU A 110 0.65 6.31 -6.74
N ASP A 111 0.28 7.59 -6.77
CA ASP A 111 1.10 8.62 -7.43
C ASP A 111 2.45 8.81 -6.70
N GLN A 112 2.46 8.74 -5.37
CA GLN A 112 3.70 8.76 -4.59
C GLN A 112 4.59 7.55 -4.90
N LEU A 113 4.03 6.35 -5.06
CA LEU A 113 4.82 5.19 -5.50
C LEU A 113 5.43 5.44 -6.88
N LYS A 114 4.64 5.89 -7.86
CA LYS A 114 5.13 6.19 -9.22
C LYS A 114 6.29 7.18 -9.21
N ALA A 115 6.21 8.22 -8.38
CA ALA A 115 7.26 9.22 -8.24
C ALA A 115 8.59 8.64 -7.73
N GLN A 116 8.58 7.50 -7.03
CA GLN A 116 9.80 6.86 -6.55
C GLN A 116 10.66 6.22 -7.65
N ALA A 117 10.15 6.10 -8.88
CA ALA A 117 10.93 5.58 -10.02
C ALA A 117 12.21 6.39 -10.32
N ALA A 118 12.27 7.64 -9.89
CA ALA A 118 13.46 8.48 -10.01
C ALA A 118 14.62 8.00 -9.11
N ASN A 119 14.31 7.33 -7.99
CA ASN A 119 15.28 7.03 -6.93
C ASN A 119 15.20 5.57 -6.41
N ALA A 120 14.42 4.71 -7.05
CA ALA A 120 14.27 3.29 -6.69
C ALA A 120 14.16 2.43 -7.95
N PRO A 121 14.50 1.15 -7.88
CA PRO A 121 14.42 0.23 -9.03
C PRO A 121 12.97 -0.18 -9.33
N LEU A 122 12.12 0.80 -9.62
CA LEU A 122 10.70 0.64 -9.85
C LEU A 122 10.37 0.61 -11.33
N ASP A 123 9.62 -0.42 -11.75
CA ASP A 123 8.96 -0.48 -13.07
C ASP A 123 7.54 0.09 -12.97
N THR A 124 7.35 1.31 -13.40
CA THR A 124 6.03 1.99 -13.35
C THR A 124 4.99 1.41 -14.32
N ALA A 125 5.40 0.53 -15.24
CA ALA A 125 4.48 -0.19 -16.11
C ALA A 125 3.86 -1.42 -15.43
N LYS A 126 4.37 -1.82 -14.26
CA LYS A 126 3.95 -3.01 -13.51
C LYS A 126 3.59 -2.63 -12.08
N LEU A 127 2.40 -2.06 -11.91
CA LEU A 127 1.91 -1.62 -10.61
C LEU A 127 0.73 -2.46 -10.16
N ALA A 128 0.66 -2.72 -8.86
CA ALA A 128 -0.46 -3.40 -8.22
C ALA A 128 -0.69 -2.81 -6.81
N ALA A 129 -1.76 -3.24 -6.16
CA ALA A 129 -2.05 -2.86 -4.79
C ALA A 129 -2.44 -4.07 -3.95
N ILE A 130 -2.01 -4.10 -2.70
CA ILE A 130 -2.39 -5.10 -1.71
C ILE A 130 -2.82 -4.42 -0.42
N GLY A 131 -3.79 -5.01 0.25
CA GLY A 131 -4.29 -4.43 1.51
C GLY A 131 -4.81 -5.48 2.47
N PHE A 132 -4.71 -5.16 3.77
CA PHE A 132 -5.06 -6.07 4.86
C PHE A 132 -6.12 -5.44 5.76
N CYS A 133 -7.25 -6.12 6.01
CA CYS A 133 -8.36 -5.64 6.82
C CYS A 133 -8.86 -4.28 6.27
N PHE A 134 -8.81 -3.20 7.03
CA PHE A 134 -9.08 -1.84 6.54
C PHE A 134 -8.36 -1.55 5.21
N GLY A 135 -7.07 -1.95 5.11
CA GLY A 135 -6.30 -1.79 3.89
C GLY A 135 -6.87 -2.56 2.70
N GLY A 136 -7.50 -3.72 2.96
CA GLY A 136 -8.20 -4.49 1.94
C GLY A 136 -9.38 -3.71 1.34
N SER A 137 -10.18 -3.04 2.19
CA SER A 137 -11.26 -2.14 1.75
C SER A 137 -10.71 -0.96 0.93
N ALA A 138 -9.59 -0.37 1.36
CA ALA A 138 -8.98 0.77 0.68
C ALA A 138 -8.47 0.41 -0.73
N VAL A 139 -7.84 -0.75 -0.92
CA VAL A 139 -7.35 -1.15 -2.25
C VAL A 139 -8.50 -1.57 -3.18
N LEU A 140 -9.62 -2.08 -2.65
CA LEU A 140 -10.83 -2.29 -3.45
C LEU A 140 -11.40 -0.95 -3.93
N ASP A 141 -11.36 0.08 -3.11
CA ASP A 141 -11.75 1.43 -3.52
C ASP A 141 -10.78 2.06 -4.53
N LEU A 142 -9.49 1.73 -4.46
CA LEU A 142 -8.54 2.08 -5.52
C LEU A 142 -8.97 1.45 -6.86
N ALA A 143 -9.32 0.17 -6.86
CA ALA A 143 -9.81 -0.50 -8.06
C ALA A 143 -11.09 0.16 -8.60
N ARG A 144 -12.07 0.43 -7.71
CA ARG A 144 -13.34 1.09 -8.05
C ARG A 144 -13.15 2.51 -8.60
N SER A 145 -12.06 3.20 -8.23
CA SER A 145 -11.74 4.51 -8.79
C SER A 145 -11.20 4.46 -10.23
N GLY A 146 -11.08 3.29 -10.84
CA GLY A 146 -10.56 3.11 -12.19
C GLY A 146 -9.05 3.27 -12.29
N ALA A 147 -8.32 3.11 -11.18
CA ALA A 147 -6.87 3.24 -11.14
C ALA A 147 -6.19 2.29 -12.15
N ASP A 148 -5.16 2.79 -12.82
CA ASP A 148 -4.38 2.02 -13.77
C ASP A 148 -3.31 1.18 -13.05
N VAL A 149 -3.77 0.05 -12.52
CA VAL A 149 -2.94 -0.99 -11.89
C VAL A 149 -3.31 -2.36 -12.44
N ALA A 150 -2.34 -3.25 -12.55
CA ALA A 150 -2.54 -4.57 -13.13
C ALA A 150 -3.42 -5.48 -12.25
N ALA A 151 -3.28 -5.35 -10.93
CA ALA A 151 -3.99 -6.19 -9.97
C ALA A 151 -4.22 -5.47 -8.64
N VAL A 152 -5.28 -5.90 -7.96
CA VAL A 152 -5.60 -5.50 -6.59
C VAL A 152 -5.90 -6.77 -5.78
N VAL A 153 -5.26 -6.92 -4.62
CA VAL A 153 -5.48 -8.05 -3.71
C VAL A 153 -5.93 -7.53 -2.35
N SER A 154 -7.12 -7.94 -1.94
CA SER A 154 -7.71 -7.64 -0.64
C SER A 154 -7.63 -8.87 0.26
N PHE A 155 -6.97 -8.75 1.40
CA PHE A 155 -6.96 -9.77 2.45
C PHE A 155 -7.87 -9.32 3.58
N HIS A 156 -8.98 -10.02 3.78
CA HIS A 156 -9.93 -9.78 4.87
C HIS A 156 -10.47 -8.33 4.89
N GLY A 157 -10.68 -7.75 3.71
CA GLY A 157 -11.25 -6.40 3.58
C GLY A 157 -12.78 -6.43 3.49
N GLY A 158 -13.43 -5.40 4.05
CA GLY A 158 -14.87 -5.20 3.82
C GLY A 158 -15.15 -4.98 2.33
N LEU A 159 -16.17 -5.65 1.83
CA LEU A 159 -16.57 -5.62 0.41
C LEU A 159 -17.59 -4.54 0.10
N GLU A 160 -18.12 -3.87 1.13
CA GLU A 160 -19.14 -2.83 0.98
C GLU A 160 -18.59 -1.64 0.17
N THR A 161 -19.49 -0.97 -0.50
CA THR A 161 -19.23 0.27 -1.23
C THR A 161 -20.37 1.26 -1.05
N ASP A 162 -20.05 2.55 -1.09
CA ASP A 162 -21.02 3.64 -1.12
C ASP A 162 -21.69 3.78 -2.49
N ASP A 163 -21.05 3.29 -3.55
CA ASP A 163 -21.55 3.34 -4.92
C ASP A 163 -21.20 2.07 -5.70
N PRO A 164 -22.13 1.11 -5.82
CA PRO A 164 -21.93 -0.11 -6.60
C PRO A 164 -21.68 0.15 -8.10
N ALA A 165 -22.11 1.30 -8.63
CA ALA A 165 -21.91 1.64 -10.05
C ALA A 165 -20.43 1.83 -10.41
N LEU A 166 -19.56 2.13 -9.43
CA LEU A 166 -18.11 2.23 -9.64
C LEU A 166 -17.47 0.90 -10.07
N ALA A 167 -18.15 -0.23 -9.90
CA ALA A 167 -17.62 -1.53 -10.36
C ALA A 167 -17.34 -1.56 -11.86
N LYS A 168 -18.06 -0.78 -12.67
CA LYS A 168 -17.85 -0.64 -14.14
C LYS A 168 -16.50 0.01 -14.49
N ASP A 169 -15.92 0.79 -13.57
CA ASP A 169 -14.68 1.53 -13.80
C ASP A 169 -13.43 0.71 -13.46
N ILE A 170 -13.62 -0.47 -12.86
CA ILE A 170 -12.51 -1.37 -12.46
C ILE A 170 -11.80 -1.90 -13.71
N LYS A 171 -10.50 -1.60 -13.81
CA LYS A 171 -9.61 -2.08 -14.87
C LYS A 171 -8.71 -3.21 -14.40
N ALA A 172 -8.40 -3.22 -13.09
CA ALA A 172 -7.50 -4.18 -12.47
C ALA A 172 -8.12 -5.58 -12.38
N ARG A 173 -7.27 -6.61 -12.36
CA ARG A 173 -7.68 -7.93 -11.84
C ARG A 173 -7.86 -7.83 -10.35
N VAL A 174 -8.96 -8.33 -9.81
CA VAL A 174 -9.27 -8.25 -8.38
C VAL A 174 -9.29 -9.65 -7.77
N LEU A 175 -8.55 -9.82 -6.68
CA LEU A 175 -8.63 -10.98 -5.81
C LEU A 175 -9.05 -10.53 -4.41
N ALA A 176 -10.22 -10.97 -3.96
CA ALA A 176 -10.69 -10.78 -2.59
C ALA A 176 -10.61 -12.10 -1.82
N MET A 177 -9.87 -12.10 -0.72
CA MET A 177 -9.64 -13.28 0.12
C MET A 177 -10.20 -13.01 1.50
N ASN A 178 -11.42 -13.50 1.74
CA ASN A 178 -12.11 -13.38 3.02
C ASN A 178 -12.32 -14.77 3.62
N CYS A 179 -12.35 -14.89 4.96
CA CYS A 179 -12.69 -16.12 5.64
C CYS A 179 -14.19 -16.42 5.47
N ALA A 180 -14.57 -17.70 5.43
CA ALA A 180 -15.97 -18.11 5.34
C ALA A 180 -16.82 -17.64 6.54
N ASP A 181 -16.17 -17.41 7.69
CA ASP A 181 -16.80 -16.98 8.94
C ASP A 181 -16.67 -15.46 9.19
N ASP A 182 -16.15 -14.71 8.23
CA ASP A 182 -16.10 -13.24 8.31
C ASP A 182 -17.52 -12.68 8.25
N LYS A 183 -18.01 -12.30 9.42
CA LYS A 183 -19.29 -11.57 9.58
C LYS A 183 -19.06 -10.05 9.51
N GLY A 184 -18.28 -9.62 8.51
CA GLY A 184 -18.00 -8.22 8.28
C GLY A 184 -19.06 -7.52 7.49
#